data_b21c10875399dd1ae43505cbe012f9ec
#
_entry.id   b21c10875399dd1ae43505cbe012f9ec
#
_cell.length_a   1.000
_cell.length_b   1.000
_cell.length_c   1.000
_cell.angle_alpha   90.00
_cell.angle_beta   90.00
_cell.angle_gamma   90.00
#
_symmetry.space_group_name_H-M   'P 1'
#
loop_
_entity.id
_entity.type
_entity.pdbx_description
1 polymer ?
#
loop_
_entity_poly.entity_id
_entity_poly.type
_entity_poly.pdbx_seq_one_letter_code
_entity_poly.pdbx_strand_id
1 'polypeptide(L)'
;MKALIFGGTRFMGRYVSREFLEAGYEVTIANRGSNEPVAGVKTLKIDRSIPGAVDVLKGSTFDVVIDFSAYPSAWVKEAGEALKGNIERYLFISSGTVYKKSNYFPLQEHYERAPNEFFFTYSDEKIKGENFLLEFSSKSYFQTVSCRLPYVMGIDNYEDREGFVLSRIIHDRPVLVPNNGESVKSFIYAGDVAKALLALTRAGSHVDGEAFNIAIPEGITGMGFVSICSEVVGKEAKVHFVDPNHPNLKQEGFNLRDMLFSCSTPVRSVKASGNSRHQVHGLPGAA
;
A
#
# COMPACT_ATOMS: atom_id res chain seq x y z
N MET A 1 9.45 -4.39 -22.77
CA MET A 1 8.26 -4.79 -22.01
C MET A 1 7.37 -3.58 -21.75
N LYS A 2 6.05 -3.76 -21.70
CA LYS A 2 5.06 -2.69 -21.57
C LYS A 2 4.33 -2.80 -20.22
N ALA A 3 4.28 -1.71 -19.47
CA ALA A 3 3.56 -1.64 -18.21
C ALA A 3 2.41 -0.63 -18.30
N LEU A 4 1.22 -1.03 -17.85
CA LEU A 4 0.09 -0.13 -17.63
C LEU A 4 -0.05 0.13 -16.13
N ILE A 5 -0.09 1.39 -15.73
CA ILE A 5 -0.27 1.79 -14.34
C ILE A 5 -1.55 2.62 -14.19
N PHE A 6 -2.55 2.06 -13.54
CA PHE A 6 -3.71 2.82 -13.11
C PHE A 6 -3.35 3.66 -11.88
N GLY A 7 -3.33 4.97 -12.01
CA GLY A 7 -2.92 5.92 -10.99
C GLY A 7 -1.58 6.57 -11.29
N GLY A 8 -0.46 6.10 -10.93
CA GLY A 8 0.89 6.42 -11.42
C GLY A 8 1.45 7.84 -11.24
N THR A 9 0.64 8.87 -11.00
CA THR A 9 1.10 10.28 -10.96
C THR A 9 1.17 10.90 -9.57
N ARG A 10 0.79 10.18 -8.53
CA ARG A 10 0.87 10.66 -7.14
C ARG A 10 1.58 9.65 -6.26
N PHE A 11 2.32 10.11 -5.28
CA PHE A 11 2.95 9.34 -4.23
C PHE A 11 3.56 8.01 -4.74
N MET A 12 3.11 6.84 -4.21
CA MET A 12 3.61 5.52 -4.61
C MET A 12 3.67 5.32 -6.13
N GLY A 13 2.64 5.79 -6.84
CA GLY A 13 2.58 5.65 -8.29
C GLY A 13 3.74 6.33 -9.02
N ARG A 14 4.26 7.45 -8.50
CA ARG A 14 5.45 8.14 -9.04
C ARG A 14 6.72 7.29 -8.86
N TYR A 15 6.90 6.68 -7.68
CA TYR A 15 8.02 5.78 -7.41
C TYR A 15 7.99 4.58 -8.35
N VAL A 16 6.83 3.93 -8.48
CA VAL A 16 6.67 2.77 -9.36
C VAL A 16 6.88 3.14 -10.82
N SER A 17 6.35 4.28 -11.27
CA SER A 17 6.55 4.72 -12.65
C SER A 17 8.02 4.94 -12.97
N ARG A 18 8.79 5.55 -12.07
CA ARG A 18 10.24 5.75 -12.24
C ARG A 18 11.01 4.44 -12.21
N GLU A 19 10.74 3.57 -11.25
CA GLU A 19 11.40 2.26 -11.11
C GLU A 19 11.20 1.41 -12.37
N PHE A 20 9.99 1.41 -12.95
CA PHE A 20 9.71 0.66 -14.18
C PHE A 20 10.34 1.29 -15.42
N LEU A 21 10.41 2.63 -15.52
CA LEU A 21 11.15 3.30 -16.59
C LEU A 21 12.64 2.99 -16.52
N GLU A 22 13.26 3.08 -15.34
CA GLU A 22 14.67 2.76 -15.10
C GLU A 22 14.97 1.28 -15.40
N ALA A 23 13.99 0.41 -15.17
CA ALA A 23 14.08 -1.01 -15.51
C ALA A 23 13.86 -1.32 -16.99
N GLY A 24 13.64 -0.29 -17.83
CA GLY A 24 13.51 -0.41 -19.29
C GLY A 24 12.10 -0.74 -19.79
N TYR A 25 11.07 -0.52 -18.98
CA TYR A 25 9.67 -0.68 -19.41
C TYR A 25 9.18 0.55 -20.19
N GLU A 26 8.39 0.32 -21.20
CA GLU A 26 7.52 1.33 -21.78
C GLU A 26 6.31 1.50 -20.87
N VAL A 27 6.28 2.60 -20.11
CA VAL A 27 5.26 2.84 -19.07
C VAL A 27 4.13 3.69 -19.64
N THR A 28 2.90 3.19 -19.53
CA THR A 28 1.67 3.94 -19.81
C THR A 28 0.92 4.17 -18.49
N ILE A 29 0.65 5.41 -18.14
CA ILE A 29 -0.18 5.78 -16.97
C ILE A 29 -1.60 6.06 -17.43
N ALA A 30 -2.57 5.37 -16.83
CA ALA A 30 -4.00 5.61 -17.02
C ALA A 30 -4.58 6.33 -15.81
N ASN A 31 -5.02 7.57 -15.99
CA ASN A 31 -5.63 8.39 -14.94
C ASN A 31 -6.49 9.52 -15.50
N ARG A 32 -7.10 10.33 -14.65
CA ARG A 32 -7.96 11.46 -15.03
C ARG A 32 -7.21 12.68 -15.60
N GLY A 33 -5.87 12.67 -15.54
CA GLY A 33 -5.06 13.80 -16.00
C GLY A 33 -5.00 15.00 -15.05
N SER A 34 -5.26 14.78 -13.74
CA SER A 34 -5.31 15.88 -12.75
C SER A 34 -3.96 16.30 -12.18
N ASN A 35 -2.91 15.53 -12.44
CA ASN A 35 -1.55 15.78 -11.92
C ASN A 35 -0.54 15.68 -13.04
N GLU A 36 0.58 16.39 -12.88
CA GLU A 36 1.69 16.35 -13.81
C GLU A 36 2.20 14.92 -13.99
N PRO A 37 2.39 14.49 -15.24
CA PRO A 37 2.91 13.15 -15.52
C PRO A 37 4.37 13.03 -15.07
N VAL A 38 4.80 11.81 -14.80
CA VAL A 38 6.23 11.48 -14.64
C VAL A 38 6.90 11.61 -16.01
N ALA A 39 8.08 12.22 -16.06
CA ALA A 39 8.82 12.35 -17.32
C ALA A 39 9.12 10.96 -17.92
N GLY A 40 8.97 10.83 -19.23
CA GLY A 40 9.24 9.59 -19.97
C GLY A 40 8.08 8.58 -20.04
N VAL A 41 6.94 8.85 -19.37
CA VAL A 41 5.76 7.97 -19.44
C VAL A 41 4.82 8.41 -20.57
N LYS A 42 4.08 7.46 -21.13
CA LYS A 42 2.88 7.73 -21.92
C LYS A 42 1.69 7.96 -20.99
N THR A 43 0.79 8.87 -21.32
CA THR A 43 -0.41 9.13 -20.54
C THR A 43 -1.65 8.78 -21.35
N LEU A 44 -2.59 8.10 -20.68
CA LEU A 44 -3.91 7.81 -21.21
C LEU A 44 -4.96 8.36 -20.25
N LYS A 45 -5.77 9.29 -20.74
CA LYS A 45 -6.81 9.91 -19.91
C LYS A 45 -8.01 8.98 -19.79
N ILE A 46 -8.17 8.38 -18.60
CA ILE A 46 -9.31 7.50 -18.26
C ILE A 46 -9.88 7.97 -16.93
N ASP A 47 -11.16 8.27 -16.88
CA ASP A 47 -11.91 8.46 -15.65
C ASP A 47 -12.74 7.21 -15.34
N ARG A 48 -12.26 6.40 -14.42
CA ARG A 48 -12.90 5.13 -14.03
C ARG A 48 -14.24 5.32 -13.31
N SER A 49 -14.61 6.54 -12.93
CA SER A 49 -15.94 6.83 -12.40
C SER A 49 -17.01 6.84 -13.48
N ILE A 50 -16.60 6.88 -14.76
CA ILE A 50 -17.49 6.80 -15.92
C ILE A 50 -17.55 5.34 -16.36
N PRO A 51 -18.71 4.66 -16.29
CA PRO A 51 -18.86 3.28 -16.74
C PRO A 51 -18.38 3.08 -18.17
N GLY A 52 -17.61 2.03 -18.40
CA GLY A 52 -17.06 1.70 -19.72
C GLY A 52 -15.87 2.58 -20.16
N ALA A 53 -15.40 3.54 -19.34
CA ALA A 53 -14.24 4.37 -19.70
C ALA A 53 -12.96 3.56 -19.98
N VAL A 54 -12.83 2.38 -19.36
CA VAL A 54 -11.69 1.48 -19.57
C VAL A 54 -11.78 0.67 -20.88
N ASP A 55 -12.90 0.73 -21.60
CA ASP A 55 -13.09 0.01 -22.87
C ASP A 55 -12.12 0.47 -23.96
N VAL A 56 -11.57 1.66 -23.84
CA VAL A 56 -10.50 2.17 -24.70
C VAL A 56 -9.24 1.29 -24.66
N LEU A 57 -9.08 0.46 -23.62
CA LEU A 57 -7.97 -0.48 -23.46
C LEU A 57 -8.19 -1.81 -24.19
N LYS A 58 -9.40 -2.09 -24.68
CA LYS A 58 -9.70 -3.33 -25.42
C LYS A 58 -8.80 -3.45 -26.65
N GLY A 59 -8.12 -4.59 -26.76
CA GLY A 59 -7.14 -4.85 -27.82
C GLY A 59 -5.74 -4.26 -27.59
N SER A 60 -5.53 -3.48 -26.54
CA SER A 60 -4.19 -3.05 -26.12
C SER A 60 -3.49 -4.14 -25.34
N THR A 61 -2.20 -4.37 -25.63
CA THR A 61 -1.40 -5.42 -24.99
C THR A 61 -0.39 -4.84 -24.02
N PHE A 62 -0.28 -5.44 -22.82
CA PHE A 62 0.73 -5.09 -21.81
C PHE A 62 1.30 -6.38 -21.20
N ASP A 63 2.57 -6.34 -20.81
CA ASP A 63 3.18 -7.45 -20.06
C ASP A 63 2.69 -7.42 -18.60
N VAL A 64 2.50 -6.22 -18.04
CA VAL A 64 2.02 -6.06 -16.66
C VAL A 64 1.06 -4.90 -16.51
N VAL A 65 0.09 -5.08 -15.62
CA VAL A 65 -0.81 -4.03 -15.13
C VAL A 65 -0.58 -3.84 -13.63
N ILE A 66 -0.41 -2.61 -13.18
CA ILE A 66 -0.32 -2.25 -11.75
C ILE A 66 -1.49 -1.32 -11.42
N ASP A 67 -2.35 -1.71 -10.48
CA ASP A 67 -3.57 -0.95 -10.18
C ASP A 67 -3.55 -0.35 -8.76
N PHE A 68 -3.26 0.96 -8.68
CA PHE A 68 -3.33 1.77 -7.47
C PHE A 68 -4.71 2.39 -7.25
N SER A 69 -5.52 2.51 -8.29
CA SER A 69 -6.72 3.34 -8.30
C SER A 69 -8.03 2.59 -8.13
N ALA A 70 -7.99 1.27 -8.06
CA ALA A 70 -9.19 0.46 -7.87
C ALA A 70 -9.70 0.54 -6.41
N TYR A 71 -10.46 1.59 -6.13
CA TYR A 71 -11.13 1.77 -4.85
C TYR A 71 -12.45 0.99 -4.80
N PRO A 72 -13.40 1.16 -5.74
CA PRO A 72 -14.51 0.22 -5.94
C PRO A 72 -14.01 -1.04 -6.64
N SER A 73 -14.40 -2.20 -6.13
CA SER A 73 -14.05 -3.50 -6.73
C SER A 73 -14.61 -3.66 -8.16
N ALA A 74 -15.68 -2.97 -8.49
CA ALA A 74 -16.22 -2.89 -9.85
C ALA A 74 -15.16 -2.42 -10.85
N TRP A 75 -14.26 -1.49 -10.46
CA TRP A 75 -13.20 -1.01 -11.33
C TRP A 75 -12.14 -2.08 -11.62
N VAL A 76 -11.88 -2.98 -10.66
CA VAL A 76 -11.02 -4.16 -10.88
C VAL A 76 -11.65 -5.06 -11.93
N LYS A 77 -12.95 -5.34 -11.77
CA LYS A 77 -13.70 -6.19 -12.69
C LYS A 77 -13.74 -5.61 -14.11
N GLU A 78 -14.08 -4.33 -14.25
CA GLU A 78 -14.12 -3.64 -15.56
C GLU A 78 -12.74 -3.65 -16.24
N ALA A 79 -11.67 -3.35 -15.50
CA ALA A 79 -10.31 -3.39 -16.06
C ALA A 79 -9.91 -4.82 -16.47
N GLY A 80 -10.23 -5.82 -15.65
CA GLY A 80 -9.99 -7.23 -15.97
C GLY A 80 -10.70 -7.68 -17.24
N GLU A 81 -11.97 -7.32 -17.41
CA GLU A 81 -12.73 -7.65 -18.63
C GLU A 81 -12.18 -6.93 -19.87
N ALA A 82 -11.81 -5.64 -19.76
CA ALA A 82 -11.26 -4.87 -20.87
C ALA A 82 -9.89 -5.40 -21.35
N LEU A 83 -9.09 -5.95 -20.44
CA LEU A 83 -7.72 -6.40 -20.67
C LEU A 83 -7.59 -7.92 -20.85
N LYS A 84 -8.71 -8.65 -20.79
CA LYS A 84 -8.77 -10.10 -20.88
C LYS A 84 -8.08 -10.63 -22.13
N GLY A 85 -7.11 -11.55 -21.94
CA GLY A 85 -6.33 -12.15 -23.01
C GLY A 85 -5.28 -11.22 -23.63
N ASN A 86 -5.10 -10.01 -23.11
CA ASN A 86 -4.18 -9.00 -23.62
C ASN A 86 -3.10 -8.58 -22.61
N ILE A 87 -3.04 -9.21 -21.46
CA ILE A 87 -2.01 -8.97 -20.44
C ILE A 87 -1.48 -10.30 -19.91
N GLU A 88 -0.24 -10.30 -19.41
CA GLU A 88 0.33 -11.48 -18.78
C GLU A 88 0.02 -11.49 -17.27
N ARG A 89 0.25 -10.36 -16.58
CA ARG A 89 0.08 -10.29 -15.12
C ARG A 89 -0.58 -9.00 -14.65
N TYR A 90 -1.48 -9.12 -13.66
CA TYR A 90 -2.15 -8.02 -12.99
C TYR A 90 -1.72 -7.95 -11.52
N LEU A 91 -0.99 -6.89 -11.14
CA LEU A 91 -0.61 -6.59 -9.77
C LEU A 91 -1.64 -5.66 -9.15
N PHE A 92 -2.39 -6.15 -8.19
CA PHE A 92 -3.43 -5.38 -7.50
C PHE A 92 -2.90 -4.80 -6.20
N ILE A 93 -2.96 -3.49 -6.04
CA ILE A 93 -2.61 -2.85 -4.77
C ILE A 93 -3.76 -2.99 -3.79
N SER A 94 -3.65 -4.03 -2.98
CA SER A 94 -4.55 -4.32 -1.86
C SER A 94 -4.05 -3.67 -0.57
N SER A 95 -4.54 -4.07 0.57
CA SER A 95 -4.26 -3.45 1.86
C SER A 95 -4.18 -4.49 2.97
N GLY A 96 -3.38 -4.23 4.00
CA GLY A 96 -3.39 -5.00 5.24
C GLY A 96 -4.73 -4.94 6.00
N THR A 97 -5.62 -4.00 5.64
CA THR A 97 -6.95 -3.91 6.24
C THR A 97 -7.91 -5.04 5.83
N VAL A 98 -7.53 -5.87 4.87
CA VAL A 98 -8.35 -7.02 4.42
C VAL A 98 -8.38 -8.15 5.43
N TYR A 99 -7.43 -8.19 6.38
CA TYR A 99 -7.40 -9.25 7.38
C TYR A 99 -8.46 -9.07 8.45
N LYS A 100 -9.08 -10.18 8.83
CA LYS A 100 -9.88 -10.27 10.04
C LYS A 100 -9.06 -9.85 11.25
N LYS A 101 -9.69 -9.11 12.17
CA LYS A 101 -9.04 -8.73 13.44
C LYS A 101 -8.44 -9.97 14.13
N SER A 102 -7.18 -9.88 14.51
CA SER A 102 -6.44 -10.96 15.15
C SER A 102 -5.61 -10.43 16.30
N ASN A 103 -5.44 -11.27 17.33
CA ASN A 103 -4.49 -11.05 18.42
C ASN A 103 -3.15 -11.75 18.15
N TYR A 104 -3.02 -12.46 17.02
CA TYR A 104 -1.79 -13.15 16.63
C TYR A 104 -1.07 -12.33 15.57
N PHE A 105 0.19 -12.03 15.83
CA PHE A 105 1.07 -11.26 14.95
C PHE A 105 2.41 -11.98 14.76
N PRO A 106 3.04 -11.82 13.61
CA PRO A 106 2.62 -11.05 12.42
C PRO A 106 1.49 -11.73 11.65
N LEU A 107 0.65 -10.94 10.98
CA LEU A 107 -0.39 -11.45 10.11
C LEU A 107 0.23 -12.12 8.88
N GLN A 108 -0.21 -13.34 8.59
CA GLN A 108 0.27 -14.15 7.46
C GLN A 108 -0.71 -14.07 6.28
N GLU A 109 -0.23 -14.24 5.05
CA GLU A 109 -1.03 -14.09 3.84
C GLU A 109 -2.22 -15.05 3.76
N HIS A 110 -2.09 -16.22 4.40
CA HIS A 110 -3.15 -17.24 4.47
C HIS A 110 -4.21 -16.99 5.55
N TYR A 111 -4.04 -15.94 6.38
CA TYR A 111 -5.03 -15.64 7.42
C TYR A 111 -6.36 -15.21 6.83
N GLU A 112 -7.43 -15.48 7.58
CA GLU A 112 -8.81 -15.15 7.20
C GLU A 112 -8.95 -13.66 6.88
N ARG A 113 -9.64 -13.37 5.77
CA ARG A 113 -10.00 -12.02 5.36
C ARG A 113 -11.43 -11.71 5.79
N ALA A 114 -11.63 -10.55 6.38
CA ALA A 114 -12.94 -10.01 6.71
C ALA A 114 -12.90 -8.49 6.69
N PRO A 115 -14.01 -7.81 6.39
CA PRO A 115 -14.07 -6.36 6.42
C PRO A 115 -13.65 -5.80 7.78
N ASN A 116 -12.82 -4.78 7.76
CA ASN A 116 -12.31 -4.13 8.97
C ASN A 116 -13.38 -3.21 9.58
N GLU A 117 -13.56 -3.24 10.90
CA GLU A 117 -14.60 -2.46 11.59
C GLU A 117 -14.46 -0.94 11.42
N PHE A 118 -13.22 -0.42 11.28
CA PHE A 118 -12.95 1.02 11.11
C PHE A 118 -12.95 1.46 9.65
N PHE A 119 -12.64 0.54 8.73
CA PHE A 119 -12.53 0.80 7.29
C PHE A 119 -13.41 -0.17 6.50
N PHE A 120 -14.63 -0.42 6.98
CA PHE A 120 -15.49 -1.48 6.47
C PHE A 120 -15.61 -1.46 4.95
N THR A 121 -16.13 -0.41 4.38
CA THR A 121 -16.32 -0.29 2.91
C THR A 121 -15.02 -0.45 2.15
N TYR A 122 -13.93 0.18 2.62
CA TYR A 122 -12.64 0.11 1.95
C TYR A 122 -12.07 -1.30 1.94
N SER A 123 -12.07 -1.97 3.09
CA SER A 123 -11.54 -3.34 3.20
C SER A 123 -12.41 -4.36 2.47
N ASP A 124 -13.73 -4.22 2.51
CA ASP A 124 -14.67 -5.06 1.79
C ASP A 124 -14.46 -4.96 0.27
N GLU A 125 -14.33 -3.73 -0.26
CA GLU A 125 -14.04 -3.51 -1.67
C GLU A 125 -12.67 -4.07 -2.08
N LYS A 126 -11.64 -3.97 -1.23
CA LYS A 126 -10.34 -4.61 -1.49
C LYS A 126 -10.44 -6.14 -1.52
N ILE A 127 -11.19 -6.75 -0.59
CA ILE A 127 -11.43 -8.21 -0.56
C ILE A 127 -12.16 -8.66 -1.84
N LYS A 128 -13.21 -7.94 -2.24
CA LYS A 128 -13.94 -8.22 -3.49
C LYS A 128 -13.04 -8.10 -4.72
N GLY A 129 -12.17 -7.08 -4.75
CA GLY A 129 -11.18 -6.91 -5.83
C GLY A 129 -10.21 -8.08 -5.93
N GLU A 130 -9.64 -8.55 -4.81
CA GLU A 130 -8.81 -9.76 -4.77
C GLU A 130 -9.59 -10.98 -5.29
N ASN A 131 -10.85 -11.15 -4.91
CA ASN A 131 -11.67 -12.28 -5.34
C ASN A 131 -11.98 -12.25 -6.85
N PHE A 132 -12.30 -11.08 -7.42
CA PHE A 132 -12.47 -10.96 -8.88
C PHE A 132 -11.21 -11.34 -9.64
N LEU A 133 -10.04 -10.91 -9.19
CA LEU A 133 -8.79 -11.24 -9.84
C LEU A 133 -8.46 -12.74 -9.76
N LEU A 134 -8.72 -13.39 -8.62
CA LEU A 134 -8.60 -14.84 -8.49
C LEU A 134 -9.52 -15.59 -9.47
N GLU A 135 -10.73 -15.08 -9.72
CA GLU A 135 -11.63 -15.62 -10.71
C GLU A 135 -11.06 -15.51 -12.15
N PHE A 136 -10.46 -14.35 -12.51
CA PHE A 136 -9.79 -14.19 -13.80
C PHE A 136 -8.60 -15.13 -13.95
N SER A 137 -7.78 -15.28 -12.93
CA SER A 137 -6.62 -16.18 -12.91
C SER A 137 -7.06 -17.64 -13.06
N SER A 138 -8.12 -18.07 -12.33
CA SER A 138 -8.65 -19.44 -12.42
C SER A 138 -9.16 -19.81 -13.81
N LYS A 139 -9.59 -18.83 -14.58
CA LYS A 139 -10.02 -18.99 -15.97
C LYS A 139 -8.87 -18.84 -16.98
N SER A 140 -7.65 -18.70 -16.50
CA SER A 140 -6.42 -18.54 -17.30
C SER A 140 -6.46 -17.35 -18.28
N TYR A 141 -7.16 -16.26 -17.91
CA TYR A 141 -7.21 -15.07 -18.74
C TYR A 141 -5.94 -14.25 -18.64
N PHE A 142 -5.39 -14.15 -17.44
CA PHE A 142 -4.10 -13.58 -17.08
C PHE A 142 -3.75 -13.97 -15.64
N GLN A 143 -2.50 -13.82 -15.26
CA GLN A 143 -2.05 -14.11 -13.91
C GLN A 143 -2.26 -12.91 -12.99
N THR A 144 -2.44 -13.15 -11.69
CA THR A 144 -2.75 -12.10 -10.73
C THR A 144 -1.89 -12.20 -9.49
N VAL A 145 -1.56 -11.06 -8.90
CA VAL A 145 -0.89 -10.98 -7.60
C VAL A 145 -1.56 -9.89 -6.77
N SER A 146 -1.95 -10.23 -5.55
CA SER A 146 -2.50 -9.29 -4.59
C SER A 146 -1.41 -8.74 -3.68
N CYS A 147 -1.10 -7.45 -3.80
CA CYS A 147 -0.06 -6.77 -3.03
C CYS A 147 -0.70 -6.06 -1.83
N ARG A 148 -0.64 -6.65 -0.63
CA ARG A 148 -1.23 -6.11 0.60
C ARG A 148 -0.24 -5.18 1.29
N LEU A 149 -0.51 -3.88 1.23
CA LEU A 149 0.36 -2.85 1.79
C LEU A 149 -0.10 -2.44 3.20
N PRO A 150 0.85 -2.17 4.11
CA PRO A 150 0.60 -1.49 5.39
C PRO A 150 0.55 0.04 5.20
N TYR A 151 0.96 0.81 6.22
CA TYR A 151 1.21 2.24 6.07
C TYR A 151 2.44 2.47 5.19
N VAL A 152 2.23 3.13 4.05
CA VAL A 152 3.31 3.49 3.14
C VAL A 152 3.78 4.91 3.47
N MET A 153 5.10 5.07 3.56
CA MET A 153 5.78 6.31 3.91
C MET A 153 6.66 6.77 2.74
N GLY A 154 6.91 8.06 2.65
CA GLY A 154 7.81 8.60 1.62
C GLY A 154 7.44 10.01 1.18
N ILE A 155 8.33 10.61 0.39
CA ILE A 155 8.14 11.96 -0.15
C ILE A 155 6.89 12.00 -1.03
N ASP A 156 6.19 13.11 -1.05
CA ASP A 156 4.91 13.32 -1.74
C ASP A 156 3.74 12.48 -1.17
N ASN A 157 3.85 11.98 0.07
CA ASN A 157 2.74 11.32 0.74
C ASN A 157 1.62 12.33 1.05
N TYR A 158 0.52 12.21 0.32
CA TYR A 158 -0.62 13.12 0.48
C TYR A 158 -1.44 12.88 1.76
N GLU A 159 -1.20 11.79 2.48
CA GLU A 159 -1.80 11.51 3.79
C GLU A 159 -1.05 12.22 4.94
N ASP A 160 0.09 12.84 4.63
CA ASP A 160 0.94 13.66 5.52
C ASP A 160 1.21 13.05 6.90
N ARG A 161 1.37 11.73 6.97
CA ARG A 161 1.54 11.02 8.25
C ARG A 161 2.86 11.36 8.93
N GLU A 162 3.96 11.10 8.23
CA GLU A 162 5.32 11.39 8.68
C GLU A 162 5.59 12.88 8.74
N GLY A 163 5.15 13.63 7.75
CA GLY A 163 5.31 15.08 7.67
C GLY A 163 4.60 15.79 8.83
N PHE A 164 3.42 15.30 9.21
CA PHE A 164 2.68 15.82 10.36
C PHE A 164 3.50 15.73 11.66
N VAL A 165 4.08 14.57 11.97
CA VAL A 165 4.87 14.38 13.19
C VAL A 165 6.17 15.19 13.15
N LEU A 166 6.91 15.09 12.04
CA LEU A 166 8.16 15.84 11.84
C LEU A 166 7.93 17.35 11.95
N SER A 167 6.90 17.89 11.30
CA SER A 167 6.56 19.31 11.36
C SER A 167 6.24 19.77 12.79
N ARG A 168 5.51 18.96 13.58
CA ARG A 168 5.21 19.30 14.97
C ARG A 168 6.46 19.36 15.83
N ILE A 169 7.38 18.40 15.67
CA ILE A 169 8.64 18.38 16.42
C ILE A 169 9.50 19.59 16.05
N ILE A 170 9.66 19.86 14.76
CA ILE A 170 10.44 21.01 14.25
C ILE A 170 9.94 22.33 14.87
N HIS A 171 8.62 22.52 14.93
CA HIS A 171 7.99 23.76 15.38
C HIS A 171 7.57 23.76 16.86
N ASP A 172 8.10 22.84 17.69
CA ASP A 172 7.78 22.73 19.14
C ASP A 172 6.29 22.54 19.46
N ARG A 173 5.53 22.00 18.53
CA ARG A 173 4.11 21.71 18.72
C ARG A 173 3.91 20.32 19.32
N PRO A 174 2.89 20.11 20.19
CA PRO A 174 2.64 18.81 20.78
C PRO A 174 2.23 17.78 19.71
N VAL A 175 2.76 16.55 19.82
CA VAL A 175 2.34 15.39 19.05
C VAL A 175 1.27 14.65 19.84
N LEU A 176 0.08 14.50 19.27
CA LEU A 176 -1.03 13.78 19.89
C LEU A 176 -0.89 12.28 19.61
N VAL A 177 -0.72 11.50 20.66
CA VAL A 177 -0.56 10.04 20.57
C VAL A 177 -1.78 9.36 21.17
N PRO A 178 -2.50 8.51 20.42
CA PRO A 178 -3.68 7.82 20.92
C PRO A 178 -3.36 6.86 22.07
N ASN A 179 -4.22 6.87 23.09
CA ASN A 179 -4.12 6.03 24.28
C ASN A 179 -2.74 6.16 24.95
N ASN A 180 -1.99 5.05 25.06
CA ASN A 180 -0.63 5.01 25.65
C ASN A 180 0.49 4.93 24.58
N GLY A 181 0.14 4.97 23.30
CA GLY A 181 1.11 4.89 22.21
C GLY A 181 1.72 3.51 21.93
N GLU A 182 1.23 2.45 22.58
CA GLU A 182 1.76 1.08 22.44
C GLU A 182 1.18 0.33 21.22
N SER A 183 0.20 0.91 20.53
CA SER A 183 -0.38 0.31 19.34
C SER A 183 0.66 0.10 18.24
N VAL A 184 0.89 -1.16 17.88
CA VAL A 184 1.91 -1.55 16.88
C VAL A 184 1.37 -1.38 15.47
N LYS A 185 2.20 -0.84 14.59
CA LYS A 185 1.94 -0.62 13.16
C LYS A 185 3.04 -1.23 12.32
N SER A 186 2.70 -1.60 11.11
CA SER A 186 3.66 -1.96 10.07
C SER A 186 3.78 -0.83 9.06
N PHE A 187 4.98 -0.68 8.52
CA PHE A 187 5.31 0.35 7.55
C PHE A 187 6.03 -0.23 6.35
N ILE A 188 6.11 0.57 5.30
CA ILE A 188 6.98 0.33 4.14
C ILE A 188 7.33 1.66 3.50
N TYR A 189 8.55 1.80 2.97
CA TYR A 189 8.93 2.93 2.15
C TYR A 189 8.39 2.80 0.72
N ALA A 190 7.87 3.86 0.14
CA ALA A 190 7.28 3.85 -1.20
C ALA A 190 8.26 3.37 -2.30
N GLY A 191 9.56 3.67 -2.15
CA GLY A 191 10.60 3.15 -3.04
C GLY A 191 10.76 1.63 -2.96
N ASP A 192 10.62 1.06 -1.76
CA ASP A 192 10.69 -0.40 -1.59
C ASP A 192 9.42 -1.10 -2.09
N VAL A 193 8.26 -0.44 -2.02
CA VAL A 193 7.05 -0.90 -2.72
C VAL A 193 7.33 -1.00 -4.22
N ALA A 194 7.94 0.03 -4.82
CA ALA A 194 8.25 0.04 -6.26
C ALA A 194 9.16 -1.13 -6.66
N LYS A 195 10.24 -1.35 -5.90
CA LYS A 195 11.16 -2.49 -6.11
C LYS A 195 10.46 -3.84 -5.94
N ALA A 196 9.61 -3.98 -4.91
CA ALA A 196 8.85 -5.21 -4.69
C ALA A 196 7.89 -5.52 -5.85
N LEU A 197 7.17 -4.51 -6.36
CA LEU A 197 6.28 -4.67 -7.50
C LEU A 197 7.05 -5.04 -8.79
N LEU A 198 8.23 -4.44 -9.01
CA LEU A 198 9.10 -4.80 -10.12
C LEU A 198 9.61 -6.25 -9.99
N ALA A 199 10.00 -6.67 -8.79
CA ALA A 199 10.42 -8.04 -8.52
C ALA A 199 9.27 -9.05 -8.76
N LEU A 200 8.05 -8.75 -8.30
CA LEU A 200 6.86 -9.58 -8.54
C LEU A 200 6.48 -9.64 -10.02
N THR A 201 6.68 -8.56 -10.78
CA THR A 201 6.47 -8.55 -12.23
C THR A 201 7.42 -9.52 -12.94
N ARG A 202 8.66 -9.63 -12.48
CA ARG A 202 9.72 -10.49 -13.07
C ARG A 202 9.77 -11.90 -12.49
N ALA A 203 8.99 -12.16 -11.45
CA ALA A 203 8.97 -13.48 -10.81
C ALA A 203 8.36 -14.53 -11.72
N GLY A 204 8.74 -15.81 -11.50
CA GLY A 204 8.15 -16.95 -12.18
C GLY A 204 6.70 -17.20 -11.76
N SER A 205 6.12 -18.29 -12.28
CA SER A 205 4.70 -18.64 -12.04
C SER A 205 4.35 -18.98 -10.57
N HIS A 206 5.35 -19.18 -9.72
CA HIS A 206 5.13 -19.47 -8.28
C HIS A 206 4.48 -18.32 -7.48
N VAL A 207 4.39 -17.10 -8.07
CA VAL A 207 3.70 -15.96 -7.45
C VAL A 207 2.27 -15.77 -7.98
N ASP A 208 1.91 -16.50 -9.01
CA ASP A 208 0.63 -16.32 -9.71
C ASP A 208 -0.55 -16.82 -8.85
N GLY A 209 -1.57 -15.99 -8.70
CA GLY A 209 -2.72 -16.24 -7.83
C GLY A 209 -2.44 -16.00 -6.34
N GLU A 210 -1.22 -15.61 -5.98
CA GLU A 210 -0.81 -15.43 -4.59
C GLU A 210 -1.06 -14.00 -4.08
N ALA A 211 -1.14 -13.89 -2.76
CA ALA A 211 -1.11 -12.61 -2.06
C ALA A 211 0.24 -12.45 -1.35
N PHE A 212 0.74 -11.22 -1.29
CA PHE A 212 1.97 -10.85 -0.60
C PHE A 212 1.76 -9.67 0.32
N ASN A 213 2.19 -9.81 1.57
CA ASN A 213 2.35 -8.68 2.48
C ASN A 213 3.67 -7.97 2.14
N ILE A 214 3.57 -6.75 1.61
CA ILE A 214 4.74 -5.94 1.27
C ILE A 214 4.96 -4.94 2.39
N ALA A 215 5.75 -5.31 3.39
CA ALA A 215 5.99 -4.56 4.62
C ALA A 215 7.42 -4.77 5.12
N ILE A 216 7.92 -3.87 5.96
CA ILE A 216 9.12 -4.19 6.75
C ILE A 216 8.79 -5.30 7.75
N PRO A 217 9.77 -6.15 8.13
CA PRO A 217 9.51 -7.26 9.05
C PRO A 217 9.17 -6.80 10.47
N GLU A 218 9.59 -5.62 10.89
CA GLU A 218 9.40 -5.07 12.22
C GLU A 218 8.07 -4.32 12.34
N GLY A 219 7.43 -4.47 13.51
CA GLY A 219 6.33 -3.61 13.92
C GLY A 219 6.87 -2.45 14.77
N ILE A 220 6.33 -1.25 14.59
CA ILE A 220 6.73 -0.05 15.33
C ILE A 220 5.52 0.46 16.12
N THR A 221 5.71 0.75 17.41
CA THR A 221 4.66 1.39 18.24
C THR A 221 4.48 2.86 17.86
N GLY A 222 3.35 3.45 18.23
CA GLY A 222 3.14 4.89 18.04
C GLY A 222 4.24 5.72 18.69
N MET A 223 4.62 5.37 19.92
CA MET A 223 5.74 6.03 20.61
C MET A 223 7.09 5.77 19.93
N GLY A 224 7.34 4.54 19.46
CA GLY A 224 8.54 4.21 18.70
C GLY A 224 8.67 5.06 17.44
N PHE A 225 7.56 5.31 16.74
CA PHE A 225 7.54 6.18 15.57
C PHE A 225 7.88 7.64 15.94
N VAL A 226 7.33 8.16 17.04
CA VAL A 226 7.65 9.51 17.53
C VAL A 226 9.13 9.61 17.92
N SER A 227 9.69 8.58 18.59
CA SER A 227 11.12 8.53 18.95
C SER A 227 12.01 8.59 17.70
N ILE A 228 11.72 7.80 16.67
CA ILE A 228 12.47 7.84 15.41
C ILE A 228 12.40 9.24 14.77
N CYS A 229 11.22 9.85 14.74
CA CYS A 229 11.07 11.22 14.24
C CYS A 229 11.88 12.24 15.07
N SER A 230 11.93 12.07 16.39
CA SER A 230 12.73 12.92 17.30
C SER A 230 14.22 12.78 17.01
N GLU A 231 14.71 11.57 16.83
CA GLU A 231 16.12 11.31 16.46
C GLU A 231 16.47 11.96 15.12
N VAL A 232 15.62 11.78 14.10
CA VAL A 232 15.85 12.36 12.78
C VAL A 232 15.90 13.88 12.80
N VAL A 233 15.02 14.52 13.61
CA VAL A 233 14.98 15.99 13.77
C VAL A 233 16.10 16.48 14.69
N GLY A 234 16.64 15.63 15.56
CA GLY A 234 17.60 16.02 16.60
C GLY A 234 16.95 16.83 17.74
N LYS A 235 15.64 16.61 17.99
CA LYS A 235 14.87 17.38 18.96
C LYS A 235 13.83 16.50 19.65
N GLU A 236 13.67 16.67 20.96
CA GLU A 236 12.69 15.91 21.74
C GLU A 236 11.25 16.32 21.40
N ALA A 237 10.38 15.33 21.18
CA ALA A 237 8.97 15.55 20.92
C ALA A 237 8.20 15.88 22.20
N LYS A 238 7.35 16.90 22.15
CA LYS A 238 6.35 17.16 23.19
C LYS A 238 5.15 16.24 22.97
N VAL A 239 5.04 15.14 23.71
CA VAL A 239 3.98 14.14 23.53
C VAL A 239 2.81 14.42 24.46
N HIS A 240 1.59 14.37 23.92
CA HIS A 240 0.35 14.36 24.68
C HIS A 240 -0.45 13.12 24.35
N PHE A 241 -0.74 12.29 25.36
CA PHE A 241 -1.61 11.14 25.21
C PHE A 241 -3.07 11.56 25.21
N VAL A 242 -3.85 11.01 24.28
CA VAL A 242 -5.26 11.37 24.09
C VAL A 242 -6.12 10.10 23.96
N ASP A 243 -7.29 10.11 24.58
CA ASP A 243 -8.30 9.10 24.32
C ASP A 243 -9.01 9.43 23.00
N PRO A 244 -8.84 8.62 21.95
CA PRO A 244 -9.46 8.90 20.65
C PRO A 244 -10.99 8.87 20.68
N ASN A 245 -11.59 8.33 21.74
CA ASN A 245 -13.04 8.28 21.92
C ASN A 245 -13.58 9.43 22.78
N HIS A 246 -12.72 10.32 23.29
CA HIS A 246 -13.14 11.41 24.14
C HIS A 246 -14.14 12.34 23.42
N PRO A 247 -15.33 12.60 24.00
CA PRO A 247 -16.41 13.33 23.30
C PRO A 247 -16.02 14.74 22.87
N ASN A 248 -15.16 15.42 23.59
CA ASN A 248 -14.72 16.77 23.26
C ASN A 248 -13.85 16.85 21.99
N LEU A 249 -13.17 15.77 21.61
CA LEU A 249 -12.38 15.75 20.39
C LEU A 249 -13.23 15.98 19.13
N LYS A 250 -14.49 15.54 19.15
CA LYS A 250 -15.46 15.77 18.06
C LYS A 250 -16.00 17.21 18.05
N GLN A 251 -16.12 17.84 19.23
CA GLN A 251 -16.65 19.20 19.38
C GLN A 251 -15.63 20.27 19.00
N GLU A 252 -14.34 20.01 19.21
CA GLU A 252 -13.26 20.95 18.94
C GLU A 252 -12.74 20.89 17.47
N GLY A 253 -13.41 20.13 16.59
CA GLY A 253 -13.03 20.03 15.18
C GLY A 253 -11.74 19.22 14.95
N PHE A 254 -11.27 18.50 15.98
CA PHE A 254 -10.16 17.56 15.80
C PHE A 254 -10.54 16.44 14.84
N ASN A 255 -9.83 16.37 13.74
CA ASN A 255 -9.96 15.25 12.83
C ASN A 255 -9.13 14.08 13.42
N LEU A 256 -9.69 12.87 13.43
CA LEU A 256 -8.94 11.66 13.79
C LEU A 256 -7.69 11.43 12.91
N ARG A 257 -7.64 12.09 11.75
CA ARG A 257 -6.45 12.14 10.88
C ARG A 257 -5.29 12.91 11.51
N ASP A 258 -5.57 13.83 12.43
CA ASP A 258 -4.58 14.63 13.16
C ASP A 258 -3.95 13.86 14.33
N MET A 259 -4.39 12.63 14.55
CA MET A 259 -3.82 11.72 15.53
C MET A 259 -2.93 10.69 14.86
N LEU A 260 -1.80 10.44 15.50
CA LEU A 260 -0.87 9.43 15.08
C LEU A 260 -1.51 8.03 15.16
N PHE A 261 -1.91 7.47 14.00
CA PHE A 261 -2.33 6.06 13.89
C PHE A 261 -3.42 5.61 14.88
N SER A 262 -4.63 6.09 14.73
CA SER A 262 -5.76 5.79 15.63
C SER A 262 -6.24 4.32 15.63
N CYS A 263 -5.80 3.49 14.68
CA CYS A 263 -6.21 2.08 14.60
C CYS A 263 -5.03 1.12 14.32
N SER A 264 -5.12 -0.13 14.77
CA SER A 264 -4.05 -1.12 14.71
C SER A 264 -4.22 -2.09 13.56
N THR A 265 -3.20 -2.22 12.70
CA THR A 265 -3.11 -3.35 11.76
C THR A 265 -1.63 -3.67 11.47
N PRO A 266 -0.94 -4.45 12.31
CA PRO A 266 0.41 -4.89 11.98
C PRO A 266 0.37 -6.05 10.98
N VAL A 267 1.03 -5.85 9.83
CA VAL A 267 1.21 -6.84 8.77
C VAL A 267 2.71 -7.07 8.59
N ARG A 268 3.16 -8.31 8.52
CA ARG A 268 4.57 -8.66 8.28
C ARG A 268 4.71 -9.43 6.98
N SER A 269 5.70 -9.08 6.15
CA SER A 269 6.07 -9.84 4.95
C SER A 269 6.97 -11.01 5.29
N VAL A 270 6.76 -12.15 4.65
CA VAL A 270 7.63 -13.34 4.78
C VAL A 270 8.02 -13.95 3.43
N LYS A 271 7.40 -13.59 2.31
CA LYS A 271 7.60 -14.30 1.03
C LYS A 271 8.58 -13.67 0.02
N ALA A 272 9.35 -12.65 0.36
CA ALA A 272 10.25 -11.99 -0.61
C ALA A 272 11.63 -12.67 -0.78
N SER A 273 11.89 -13.86 -0.25
CA SER A 273 13.19 -14.52 -0.38
C SER A 273 13.08 -15.92 -0.98
N GLY A 274 13.17 -16.00 -2.30
CA GLY A 274 13.74 -17.16 -2.93
C GLY A 274 15.23 -17.24 -2.50
N ASN A 275 15.57 -18.31 -1.77
CA ASN A 275 16.92 -18.77 -1.46
C ASN A 275 18.01 -17.72 -1.14
N SER A 276 18.07 -17.28 0.09
CA SER A 276 19.35 -17.01 0.75
C SER A 276 19.23 -17.33 2.24
N ARG A 277 19.79 -18.46 2.64
CA ARG A 277 20.05 -18.80 4.03
C ARG A 277 21.01 -17.76 4.58
N HIS A 278 20.51 -16.73 5.26
CA HIS A 278 21.30 -15.97 6.21
C HIS A 278 20.97 -16.47 7.61
N GLN A 279 21.92 -17.21 8.17
CA GLN A 279 21.97 -17.53 9.59
C GLN A 279 21.87 -16.24 10.40
N VAL A 280 20.83 -16.14 11.19
CA VAL A 280 20.73 -15.15 12.25
C VAL A 280 21.75 -15.57 13.32
N HIS A 281 22.88 -14.88 13.38
CA HIS A 281 23.78 -14.99 14.53
C HIS A 281 23.06 -14.45 15.76
N GLY A 282 23.00 -15.34 16.78
CA GLY A 282 22.37 -15.02 18.06
C GLY A 282 23.06 -13.83 18.74
N LEU A 283 22.24 -13.02 19.38
CA LEU A 283 22.69 -12.01 20.33
C LEU A 283 23.41 -12.68 21.52
N PRO A 284 24.57 -12.20 21.98
CA PRO A 284 25.21 -12.72 23.16
C PRO A 284 24.39 -12.35 24.41
N GLY A 285 24.17 -13.35 25.26
CA GLY A 285 23.45 -13.23 26.50
C GLY A 285 24.11 -12.20 27.44
N ALA A 286 23.25 -11.48 28.13
CA ALA A 286 23.62 -10.66 29.28
C ALA A 286 24.05 -11.59 30.44
N ALA A 287 25.23 -11.32 30.99
CA ALA A 287 25.63 -11.68 32.32
C ALA A 287 25.55 -10.43 33.21
#